data_12fa9cfc08b5be90e49e68de11d34535
#
_entry.id   12fa9cfc08b5be90e49e68de11d34535
#
_cell.length_a   1.000
_cell.length_b   1.000
_cell.length_c   1.000
_cell.angle_alpha   90.00
_cell.angle_beta   90.00
_cell.angle_gamma   90.00
#
_symmetry.space_group_name_H-M   'P 1'
#
loop_
_entity.id
_entity.type
_entity.pdbx_description
1 polymer ?
#
loop_
_entity_poly.entity_id
_entity_poly.type
_entity_poly.pdbx_seq_one_letter_code
_entity_poly.pdbx_strand_id
1 'polypeptide(L)'
;AILVNRDGKRFINELETRDVVSKAELEQEGKSAFLVFDETVREKLGAINGYINKGYAISGNDLEELAKKVGINGKNLVATMKQYNEYVKAGKDTEFNKNILPRELIKAPYYAIEVSPAVHHTMGGVSINTSAEVLTADGKVIKGLYAAGEITGGVHGANRIGGNAMTDITVFGKIAGESAAEYSK
;
A
#
# COMPACT_ATOMS: atom_id res chain seq x y z
N ALA A 1 6.78 10.05 -4.35
CA ALA A 1 5.35 10.34 -4.55
C ALA A 1 4.74 10.95 -3.30
N ILE A 2 3.69 11.72 -3.47
CA ILE A 2 2.80 12.23 -2.42
C ILE A 2 1.37 11.78 -2.69
N LEU A 3 0.57 11.68 -1.63
CA LEU A 3 -0.86 11.37 -1.73
C LEU A 3 -1.66 12.65 -1.49
N VAL A 4 -2.54 13.00 -2.44
CA VAL A 4 -3.36 14.21 -2.36
C VAL A 4 -4.83 13.88 -2.59
N ASN A 5 -5.72 14.65 -1.97
CA ASN A 5 -7.16 14.57 -2.17
C ASN A 5 -7.61 15.43 -3.38
N ARG A 6 -8.91 15.47 -3.65
CA ARG A 6 -9.48 16.28 -4.75
C ARG A 6 -9.24 17.79 -4.58
N ASP A 7 -9.07 18.26 -3.35
CA ASP A 7 -8.63 19.62 -3.08
C ASP A 7 -7.16 19.90 -3.41
N GLY A 8 -6.40 18.91 -3.87
CA GLY A 8 -4.98 19.02 -4.18
C GLY A 8 -4.08 19.13 -2.95
N LYS A 9 -4.56 18.69 -1.79
CA LYS A 9 -3.84 18.77 -0.50
C LYS A 9 -3.44 17.37 -0.02
N ARG A 10 -2.25 17.27 0.57
CA ARG A 10 -1.90 16.10 1.39
C ARG A 10 -2.82 16.04 2.60
N PHE A 11 -3.09 14.86 3.10
CA PHE A 11 -4.00 14.66 4.23
C PHE A 11 -3.47 13.65 5.25
N ILE A 12 -2.32 13.02 4.96
CA ILE A 12 -1.69 12.01 5.82
C ILE A 12 -0.20 11.85 5.50
N ASN A 13 0.55 11.27 6.42
CA ASN A 13 1.86 10.70 6.13
C ASN A 13 1.68 9.41 5.30
N GLU A 14 2.17 9.40 4.09
CA GLU A 14 2.03 8.29 3.14
C GLU A 14 2.83 7.03 3.55
N LEU A 15 3.64 7.11 4.60
CA LEU A 15 4.44 6.01 5.14
C LEU A 15 3.84 5.39 6.40
N GLU A 16 2.66 5.84 6.81
CA GLU A 16 1.90 5.18 7.86
C GLU A 16 1.50 3.75 7.46
N THR A 17 1.01 2.97 8.41
CA THR A 17 0.54 1.62 8.14
C THR A 17 -0.66 1.63 7.18
N ARG A 18 -0.83 0.55 6.42
CA ARG A 18 -1.85 0.49 5.36
C ARG A 18 -3.26 0.75 5.85
N ASP A 19 -3.60 0.27 7.03
CA ASP A 19 -4.89 0.49 7.68
C ASP A 19 -5.12 1.97 8.01
N VAL A 20 -4.09 2.67 8.48
CA VAL A 20 -4.14 4.11 8.79
C VAL A 20 -4.30 4.93 7.51
N VAL A 21 -3.49 4.66 6.47
CA VAL A 21 -3.60 5.34 5.18
C VAL A 21 -4.95 5.06 4.53
N SER A 22 -5.39 3.79 4.50
CA SER A 22 -6.68 3.41 3.92
C SER A 22 -7.86 4.08 4.62
N LYS A 23 -7.83 4.17 5.96
CA LYS A 23 -8.86 4.88 6.70
C LYS A 23 -8.92 6.36 6.30
N ALA A 24 -7.76 7.02 6.24
CA ALA A 24 -7.68 8.42 5.83
C ALA A 24 -8.15 8.65 4.39
N GLU A 25 -7.87 7.73 3.46
CA GLU A 25 -8.40 7.77 2.08
C GLU A 25 -9.92 7.65 2.04
N LEU A 26 -10.51 6.73 2.82
CA LEU A 26 -11.96 6.55 2.90
C LEU A 26 -12.71 7.77 3.47
N GLU A 27 -12.02 8.64 4.21
CA GLU A 27 -12.55 9.89 4.73
C GLU A 27 -12.51 11.03 3.69
N GLN A 28 -11.78 10.86 2.56
CA GLN A 28 -11.74 11.86 1.50
C GLN A 28 -12.97 11.82 0.62
N GLU A 29 -13.24 12.93 -0.08
CA GLU A 29 -14.31 13.01 -1.07
C GLU A 29 -14.11 11.93 -2.16
N GLY A 30 -15.15 11.17 -2.47
CA GLY A 30 -15.11 10.05 -3.42
C GLY A 30 -14.45 8.79 -2.86
N LYS A 31 -14.02 8.79 -1.58
CA LYS A 31 -13.31 7.66 -0.94
C LYS A 31 -12.09 7.21 -1.72
N SER A 32 -11.44 8.16 -2.37
CA SER A 32 -10.25 7.97 -3.20
C SER A 32 -9.28 9.15 -3.02
N ALA A 33 -8.05 8.94 -3.42
CA ALA A 33 -7.01 9.94 -3.44
C ALA A 33 -6.15 9.80 -4.70
N PHE A 34 -5.23 10.71 -4.92
CA PHE A 34 -4.35 10.71 -6.08
C PHE A 34 -2.90 10.57 -5.62
N LEU A 35 -2.24 9.52 -6.10
CA LEU A 35 -0.80 9.37 -5.95
C LEU A 35 -0.11 10.20 -7.03
N VAL A 36 0.51 11.31 -6.62
CA VAL A 36 1.18 12.25 -7.52
C VAL A 36 2.70 12.09 -7.45
N PHE A 37 3.33 12.02 -8.61
CA PHE A 37 4.77 11.87 -8.76
C PHE A 37 5.27 12.51 -10.05
N ASP A 38 6.58 12.55 -10.22
CA ASP A 38 7.25 13.16 -11.36
C ASP A 38 7.98 12.14 -12.24
N GLU A 39 8.59 12.60 -13.31
CA GLU A 39 9.33 11.79 -14.28
C GLU A 39 10.48 11.00 -13.62
N THR A 40 11.12 11.53 -12.57
CA THR A 40 12.22 10.83 -11.90
C THR A 40 11.77 9.54 -11.20
N VAL A 41 10.52 9.50 -10.76
CA VAL A 41 9.90 8.28 -10.18
C VAL A 41 9.61 7.28 -11.29
N ARG A 42 9.05 7.74 -12.43
CA ARG A 42 8.78 6.88 -13.60
C ARG A 42 10.05 6.21 -14.13
N GLU A 43 11.12 6.98 -14.28
CA GLU A 43 12.42 6.47 -14.78
C GLU A 43 13.00 5.36 -13.87
N LYS A 44 12.76 5.44 -12.57
CA LYS A 44 13.28 4.48 -11.58
C LYS A 44 12.38 3.27 -11.34
N LEU A 45 11.12 3.37 -11.70
CA LEU A 45 10.12 2.32 -11.48
C LEU A 45 9.42 1.95 -12.80
N GLY A 46 10.02 1.04 -13.55
CA GLY A 46 9.55 0.63 -14.87
C GLY A 46 8.10 0.13 -14.92
N ALA A 47 7.56 -0.37 -13.81
CA ALA A 47 6.15 -0.79 -13.71
C ALA A 47 5.16 0.35 -14.01
N ILE A 48 5.55 1.61 -13.79
CA ILE A 48 4.71 2.79 -14.08
C ILE A 48 4.36 2.86 -15.57
N ASN A 49 5.25 2.45 -16.47
CA ASN A 49 4.95 2.40 -17.91
C ASN A 49 3.73 1.52 -18.22
N GLY A 50 3.57 0.42 -17.48
CA GLY A 50 2.38 -0.43 -17.60
C GLY A 50 1.10 0.28 -17.16
N TYR A 51 1.15 1.11 -16.13
CA TYR A 51 0.00 1.91 -15.67
C TYR A 51 -0.35 3.03 -16.64
N ILE A 52 0.66 3.67 -17.26
CA ILE A 52 0.45 4.67 -18.32
C ILE A 52 -0.23 4.01 -19.54
N ASN A 53 0.29 2.89 -20.00
CA ASN A 53 -0.25 2.17 -21.17
C ASN A 53 -1.70 1.69 -20.96
N LYS A 54 -2.07 1.39 -19.69
CA LYS A 54 -3.44 1.00 -19.33
C LYS A 54 -4.36 2.19 -19.04
N GLY A 55 -3.85 3.42 -19.09
CA GLY A 55 -4.60 4.63 -18.80
C GLY A 55 -4.87 4.86 -17.30
N TYR A 56 -4.20 4.15 -16.40
CA TYR A 56 -4.33 4.36 -14.96
C TYR A 56 -3.50 5.54 -14.47
N ALA A 57 -2.33 5.76 -15.06
CA ALA A 57 -1.50 6.92 -14.78
C ALA A 57 -1.72 7.98 -15.86
N ILE A 58 -2.26 9.12 -15.45
CA ILE A 58 -2.48 10.29 -16.30
C ILE A 58 -1.28 11.21 -16.18
N SER A 59 -0.84 11.81 -17.28
CA SER A 59 0.30 12.73 -17.30
C SER A 59 -0.09 14.15 -17.65
N GLY A 60 0.66 15.12 -17.12
CA GLY A 60 0.61 16.53 -17.48
C GLY A 60 2.02 17.10 -17.62
N ASN A 61 2.21 18.06 -18.53
CA ASN A 61 3.49 18.73 -18.72
C ASN A 61 3.85 19.65 -17.53
N ASP A 62 2.84 20.06 -16.80
CA ASP A 62 2.94 20.77 -15.53
C ASP A 62 1.84 20.30 -14.57
N LEU A 63 1.88 20.79 -13.33
CA LEU A 63 0.93 20.41 -12.27
C LEU A 63 -0.48 20.95 -12.52
N GLU A 64 -0.63 22.09 -13.19
CA GLU A 64 -1.94 22.68 -13.48
C GLU A 64 -2.64 21.88 -14.59
N GLU A 65 -1.92 21.51 -15.64
CA GLU A 65 -2.43 20.63 -16.70
C GLU A 65 -2.84 19.27 -16.12
N LEU A 66 -1.96 18.67 -15.30
CA LEU A 66 -2.24 17.41 -14.63
C LEU A 66 -3.51 17.48 -13.80
N ALA A 67 -3.60 18.49 -12.93
CA ALA A 67 -4.75 18.71 -12.05
C ALA A 67 -6.06 18.85 -12.82
N LYS A 68 -6.05 19.60 -13.93
CA LYS A 68 -7.21 19.74 -14.81
C LYS A 68 -7.66 18.41 -15.42
N LYS A 69 -6.69 17.56 -15.84
CA LYS A 69 -6.99 16.25 -16.44
C LYS A 69 -7.62 15.28 -15.46
N VAL A 70 -7.23 15.33 -14.19
CA VAL A 70 -7.69 14.38 -13.17
C VAL A 70 -8.73 14.94 -12.20
N GLY A 71 -9.17 16.19 -12.39
CA GLY A 71 -10.22 16.80 -11.58
C GLY A 71 -9.78 17.22 -10.17
N ILE A 72 -8.50 17.59 -10.00
CA ILE A 72 -7.93 18.09 -8.73
C ILE A 72 -7.86 19.62 -8.76
N ASN A 73 -7.92 20.27 -7.58
CA ASN A 73 -7.67 21.71 -7.47
C ASN A 73 -6.20 22.04 -7.80
N GLY A 74 -5.95 22.60 -8.99
CA GLY A 74 -4.61 22.88 -9.51
C GLY A 74 -3.81 23.87 -8.68
N LYS A 75 -4.45 24.95 -8.21
CA LYS A 75 -3.78 25.96 -7.37
C LYS A 75 -3.25 25.35 -6.07
N ASN A 76 -4.05 24.51 -5.44
CA ASN A 76 -3.64 23.83 -4.22
C ASN A 76 -2.59 22.78 -4.50
N LEU A 77 -2.71 22.01 -5.60
CA LEU A 77 -1.72 21.01 -5.97
C LEU A 77 -0.32 21.61 -6.17
N VAL A 78 -0.24 22.76 -6.86
CA VAL A 78 1.03 23.49 -7.05
C VAL A 78 1.60 23.93 -5.69
N ALA A 79 0.77 24.48 -4.81
CA ALA A 79 1.20 24.90 -3.48
C ALA A 79 1.66 23.71 -2.62
N THR A 80 0.93 22.61 -2.65
CA THR A 80 1.26 21.37 -1.94
C THR A 80 2.59 20.78 -2.42
N MET A 81 2.80 20.74 -3.73
CA MET A 81 4.05 20.23 -4.31
C MET A 81 5.25 21.11 -3.93
N LYS A 82 5.09 22.43 -3.99
CA LYS A 82 6.11 23.36 -3.53
C LYS A 82 6.46 23.13 -2.07
N GLN A 83 5.45 23.05 -1.20
CA GLN A 83 5.64 22.81 0.23
C GLN A 83 6.35 21.48 0.50
N TYR A 84 5.94 20.40 -0.18
CA TYR A 84 6.62 19.10 -0.07
C TYR A 84 8.10 19.19 -0.46
N ASN A 85 8.42 19.87 -1.57
CA ASN A 85 9.80 20.04 -2.01
C ASN A 85 10.63 20.86 -0.99
N GLU A 86 10.02 21.81 -0.30
CA GLU A 86 10.67 22.54 0.80
C GLU A 86 10.96 21.65 2.01
N TYR A 87 10.04 20.75 2.35
CA TYR A 87 10.30 19.74 3.38
C TYR A 87 11.45 18.79 2.99
N VAL A 88 11.54 18.40 1.72
CA VAL A 88 12.68 17.60 1.23
C VAL A 88 14.00 18.33 1.41
N LYS A 89 14.08 19.62 1.03
CA LYS A 89 15.28 20.44 1.21
C LYS A 89 15.66 20.64 2.67
N ALA A 90 14.67 20.83 3.52
CA ALA A 90 14.86 20.98 4.96
C ALA A 90 15.18 19.66 5.67
N GLY A 91 14.97 18.49 5.02
CA GLY A 91 15.13 17.17 5.62
C GLY A 91 14.07 16.87 6.68
N LYS A 92 12.96 17.63 6.72
CA LYS A 92 11.94 17.50 7.76
C LYS A 92 10.56 17.89 7.22
N ASP A 93 9.60 16.97 7.29
CA ASP A 93 8.17 17.22 7.07
C ASP A 93 7.53 17.64 8.40
N THR A 94 7.17 18.90 8.54
CA THR A 94 6.56 19.46 9.77
C THR A 94 5.05 19.35 9.79
N GLU A 95 4.42 18.95 8.68
CA GLU A 95 2.97 18.83 8.56
C GLU A 95 2.49 17.43 8.94
N PHE A 96 3.11 16.39 8.37
CA PHE A 96 2.71 15.00 8.58
C PHE A 96 3.83 14.12 9.21
N ASN A 97 4.96 14.70 9.56
CA ASN A 97 6.11 13.97 10.14
C ASN A 97 6.62 12.80 9.28
N LYS A 98 6.54 12.91 7.96
CA LYS A 98 7.09 11.90 7.05
C LYS A 98 8.61 11.86 7.21
N ASN A 99 9.12 10.76 7.74
CA ASN A 99 10.51 10.61 8.13
C ASN A 99 11.47 10.24 6.98
N ILE A 100 10.95 9.83 5.82
CA ILE A 100 11.72 9.52 4.62
C ILE A 100 11.29 10.46 3.50
N LEU A 101 12.17 11.40 3.18
CA LEU A 101 11.99 12.42 2.14
C LEU A 101 13.06 12.21 1.04
N PRO A 102 12.89 11.22 0.16
CA PRO A 102 13.99 10.72 -0.69
C PRO A 102 14.44 11.71 -1.77
N ARG A 103 13.55 12.60 -2.22
CA ARG A 103 13.86 13.57 -3.28
C ARG A 103 12.74 14.57 -3.48
N GLU A 104 13.09 15.71 -4.09
CA GLU A 104 12.13 16.65 -4.66
C GLU A 104 11.42 16.03 -5.86
N LEU A 105 10.21 16.51 -6.12
CA LEU A 105 9.39 16.17 -7.30
C LEU A 105 9.31 17.43 -8.18
N ILE A 106 10.27 17.56 -9.11
CA ILE A 106 10.48 18.80 -9.90
C ILE A 106 10.64 18.56 -11.41
N LYS A 107 10.74 17.30 -11.84
CA LYS A 107 11.01 16.96 -13.24
C LYS A 107 9.72 16.62 -13.97
N ALA A 108 9.29 17.48 -14.88
CA ALA A 108 8.17 17.18 -15.79
C ALA A 108 8.50 16.02 -16.76
N PRO A 109 7.50 15.30 -17.29
CA PRO A 109 6.08 15.41 -16.96
C PRO A 109 5.76 14.90 -15.54
N TYR A 110 4.63 15.39 -15.00
CA TYR A 110 4.06 14.90 -13.75
C TYR A 110 2.96 13.88 -14.03
N TYR A 111 2.74 13.00 -13.07
CA TYR A 111 1.78 11.90 -13.19
C TYR A 111 0.87 11.85 -11.97
N ALA A 112 -0.36 11.41 -12.19
CA ALA A 112 -1.29 11.08 -11.13
C ALA A 112 -1.97 9.73 -11.40
N ILE A 113 -2.13 8.94 -10.34
CA ILE A 113 -2.91 7.70 -10.34
C ILE A 113 -4.00 7.87 -9.28
N GLU A 114 -5.26 7.74 -9.66
CA GLU A 114 -6.34 7.66 -8.67
C GLU A 114 -6.27 6.30 -7.98
N VAL A 115 -6.28 6.31 -6.67
CA VAL A 115 -6.18 5.13 -5.81
C VAL A 115 -7.30 5.12 -4.78
N SER A 116 -7.72 3.93 -4.40
CA SER A 116 -8.66 3.70 -3.31
C SER A 116 -8.29 2.43 -2.56
N PRO A 117 -8.67 2.30 -1.28
CA PRO A 117 -8.40 1.10 -0.51
C PRO A 117 -9.05 -0.13 -1.10
N ALA A 118 -8.31 -1.24 -1.09
CA ALA A 118 -8.82 -2.54 -1.48
C ALA A 118 -8.28 -3.62 -0.54
N VAL A 119 -9.07 -4.67 -0.31
CA VAL A 119 -8.62 -5.83 0.46
C VAL A 119 -7.63 -6.63 -0.38
N HIS A 120 -6.41 -6.76 0.13
CA HIS A 120 -5.34 -7.52 -0.51
C HIS A 120 -5.04 -8.85 0.20
N HIS A 121 -5.24 -8.88 1.52
CA HIS A 121 -4.95 -10.03 2.37
C HIS A 121 -5.86 -9.96 3.60
N THR A 122 -6.48 -11.09 3.98
CA THR A 122 -7.47 -11.12 5.05
C THR A 122 -6.88 -10.93 6.44
N MET A 123 -5.61 -11.26 6.65
CA MET A 123 -4.88 -11.20 7.93
C MET A 123 -5.43 -12.11 9.03
N GLY A 124 -6.72 -12.37 9.02
CA GLY A 124 -7.43 -13.28 9.91
C GLY A 124 -7.75 -14.58 9.23
N GLY A 125 -8.14 -15.58 10.01
CA GLY A 125 -8.48 -16.91 9.53
C GLY A 125 -8.49 -17.95 10.64
N VAL A 126 -8.38 -19.21 10.28
CA VAL A 126 -8.31 -20.30 11.26
C VAL A 126 -6.98 -20.24 12.04
N SER A 127 -7.02 -20.48 13.35
CA SER A 127 -5.82 -20.57 14.17
C SER A 127 -5.09 -21.88 13.90
N ILE A 128 -3.76 -21.82 13.78
CA ILE A 128 -2.90 -22.99 13.63
C ILE A 128 -1.79 -22.99 14.68
N ASN A 129 -1.23 -24.17 14.97
CA ASN A 129 -0.01 -24.32 15.74
C ASN A 129 1.23 -24.38 14.80
N THR A 130 2.42 -24.59 15.39
CA THR A 130 3.68 -24.66 14.64
C THR A 130 3.81 -25.86 13.70
N SER A 131 2.95 -26.87 13.85
CA SER A 131 2.82 -28.02 12.95
C SER A 131 1.72 -27.83 11.89
N ALA A 132 1.20 -26.61 11.75
CA ALA A 132 0.10 -26.23 10.85
C ALA A 132 -1.23 -26.98 11.12
N GLU A 133 -1.40 -27.60 12.30
CA GLU A 133 -2.66 -28.20 12.70
C GLU A 133 -3.67 -27.10 13.08
N VAL A 134 -4.89 -27.22 12.61
CA VAL A 134 -5.98 -26.28 12.92
C VAL A 134 -6.43 -26.45 14.38
N LEU A 135 -6.63 -25.31 15.03
CA LEU A 135 -7.07 -25.25 16.43
C LEU A 135 -8.53 -24.84 16.52
N THR A 136 -9.23 -25.40 17.49
CA THR A 136 -10.55 -24.91 17.92
C THR A 136 -10.43 -23.58 18.64
N ALA A 137 -11.56 -22.90 18.90
CA ALA A 137 -11.59 -21.61 19.61
C ALA A 137 -11.03 -21.68 21.04
N ASP A 138 -11.07 -22.87 21.67
CA ASP A 138 -10.48 -23.14 22.99
C ASP A 138 -9.03 -23.67 22.92
N GLY A 139 -8.39 -23.59 21.72
CA GLY A 139 -6.98 -23.90 21.53
C GLY A 139 -6.63 -25.37 21.40
N LYS A 140 -7.61 -26.25 21.21
CA LYS A 140 -7.37 -27.69 21.01
C LYS A 140 -7.16 -28.03 19.55
N VAL A 141 -6.27 -28.98 19.27
CA VAL A 141 -6.02 -29.48 17.90
C VAL A 141 -7.24 -30.20 17.36
N ILE A 142 -7.61 -29.87 16.14
CA ILE A 142 -8.58 -30.63 15.33
C ILE A 142 -7.78 -31.69 14.56
N LYS A 143 -7.79 -32.93 15.04
CA LYS A 143 -7.00 -34.02 14.47
C LYS A 143 -7.28 -34.23 12.99
N GLY A 144 -6.22 -34.35 12.19
CA GLY A 144 -6.30 -34.58 10.75
C GLY A 144 -6.69 -33.37 9.91
N LEU A 145 -6.81 -32.16 10.52
CA LEU A 145 -7.08 -30.92 9.83
C LEU A 145 -5.88 -29.99 9.88
N TYR A 146 -5.38 -29.60 8.71
CA TYR A 146 -4.23 -28.73 8.54
C TYR A 146 -4.59 -27.53 7.68
N ALA A 147 -3.94 -26.38 7.90
CA ALA A 147 -4.15 -25.20 7.10
C ALA A 147 -2.86 -24.39 6.97
N ALA A 148 -2.71 -23.70 5.82
CA ALA A 148 -1.59 -22.81 5.56
C ALA A 148 -1.98 -21.66 4.62
N GLY A 149 -1.25 -20.55 4.66
CA GLY A 149 -1.45 -19.40 3.80
C GLY A 149 -2.53 -18.45 4.26
N GLU A 150 -3.13 -17.72 3.34
CA GLU A 150 -4.07 -16.62 3.65
C GLU A 150 -5.28 -17.04 4.48
N ILE A 151 -5.69 -18.31 4.42
CA ILE A 151 -6.79 -18.83 5.23
C ILE A 151 -6.46 -18.89 6.72
N THR A 152 -5.17 -18.80 7.09
CA THR A 152 -4.73 -18.86 8.48
C THR A 152 -4.65 -17.47 9.11
N GLY A 153 -5.01 -17.37 10.39
CA GLY A 153 -4.90 -16.15 11.17
C GLY A 153 -3.73 -16.19 12.16
N GLY A 154 -3.26 -15.00 12.58
CA GLY A 154 -2.27 -14.85 13.65
C GLY A 154 -0.82 -14.78 13.18
N VAL A 155 -0.46 -15.38 12.05
CA VAL A 155 0.93 -15.43 11.54
C VAL A 155 1.50 -14.02 11.30
N HIS A 156 0.69 -13.12 10.76
CA HIS A 156 1.11 -11.76 10.41
C HIS A 156 0.69 -10.69 11.41
N GLY A 157 0.02 -11.04 12.49
CA GLY A 157 -0.56 -10.08 13.42
C GLY A 157 -1.59 -9.17 12.74
N ALA A 158 -1.64 -7.91 13.14
CA ALA A 158 -2.61 -6.94 12.61
C ALA A 158 -2.19 -6.30 11.27
N ASN A 159 -0.90 -6.36 10.89
CA ASN A 159 -0.40 -5.69 9.68
C ASN A 159 0.81 -6.42 9.09
N ARG A 160 0.63 -6.99 7.91
CA ARG A 160 1.65 -7.79 7.22
C ARG A 160 2.62 -6.91 6.43
N ILE A 161 3.92 -7.13 6.60
CA ILE A 161 4.95 -6.52 5.74
C ILE A 161 4.82 -7.09 4.31
N GLY A 162 4.97 -6.22 3.30
CA GLY A 162 4.92 -6.59 1.89
C GLY A 162 5.88 -7.73 1.54
N GLY A 163 5.41 -8.69 0.74
CA GLY A 163 6.19 -9.88 0.35
C GLY A 163 6.06 -11.07 1.30
N ASN A 164 5.81 -10.86 2.61
CA ASN A 164 5.82 -11.95 3.60
C ASN A 164 4.73 -13.02 3.39
N ALA A 165 3.69 -12.76 2.60
CA ALA A 165 2.74 -13.81 2.21
C ALA A 165 3.44 -14.95 1.46
N MET A 166 4.44 -14.65 0.62
CA MET A 166 5.20 -15.70 -0.10
C MET A 166 6.00 -16.59 0.85
N THR A 167 6.61 -15.99 1.86
CA THR A 167 7.33 -16.73 2.91
C THR A 167 6.37 -17.63 3.70
N ASP A 168 5.25 -17.07 4.13
CA ASP A 168 4.21 -17.76 4.89
C ASP A 168 3.70 -19.01 4.12
N ILE A 169 3.18 -18.82 2.89
CA ILE A 169 2.64 -19.94 2.10
C ILE A 169 3.68 -21.01 1.79
N THR A 170 4.96 -20.62 1.64
CA THR A 170 6.04 -21.59 1.37
C THR A 170 6.39 -22.40 2.61
N VAL A 171 6.57 -21.72 3.75
CA VAL A 171 6.98 -22.39 5.00
C VAL A 171 5.84 -23.22 5.56
N PHE A 172 4.69 -22.62 5.82
CA PHE A 172 3.56 -23.34 6.41
C PHE A 172 2.89 -24.32 5.44
N GLY A 173 2.92 -24.06 4.14
CA GLY A 173 2.45 -25.01 3.12
C GLY A 173 3.27 -26.31 3.14
N LYS A 174 4.61 -26.20 3.26
CA LYS A 174 5.48 -27.36 3.43
C LYS A 174 5.19 -28.11 4.74
N ILE A 175 5.14 -27.39 5.87
CA ILE A 175 4.87 -27.99 7.18
C ILE A 175 3.51 -28.71 7.19
N ALA A 176 2.45 -28.07 6.67
CA ALA A 176 1.12 -28.67 6.60
C ALA A 176 1.12 -29.98 5.77
N GLY A 177 1.82 -29.96 4.62
CA GLY A 177 1.93 -31.14 3.77
C GLY A 177 2.69 -32.31 4.45
N GLU A 178 3.81 -32.01 5.11
CA GLU A 178 4.60 -33.00 5.84
C GLU A 178 3.80 -33.56 7.03
N SER A 179 3.17 -32.72 7.83
CA SER A 179 2.35 -33.14 8.98
C SER A 179 1.15 -33.98 8.54
N ALA A 180 0.46 -33.61 7.46
CA ALA A 180 -0.66 -34.37 6.94
C ALA A 180 -0.23 -35.75 6.40
N ALA A 181 0.91 -35.81 5.71
CA ALA A 181 1.46 -37.06 5.22
C ALA A 181 1.89 -38.01 6.35
N GLU A 182 2.40 -37.48 7.45
CA GLU A 182 2.75 -38.25 8.62
C GLU A 182 1.52 -38.78 9.37
N TYR A 183 0.50 -38.00 9.49
CA TYR A 183 -0.77 -38.39 10.11
C TYR A 183 -1.51 -39.50 9.38
N SER A 184 -1.29 -39.63 8.07
CA SER A 184 -1.96 -40.61 7.21
C SER A 184 -1.29 -42.04 7.21
N LYS A 185 -0.15 -42.17 7.89
CA LYS A 185 0.56 -43.46 8.03
C LYS A 185 -0.03 -44.28 9.16
#